data_b5171673734f1ec5e6b8ec57ac820461
#
_entry.id   b5171673734f1ec5e6b8ec57ac820461
#
_cell.length_a   1.000
_cell.length_b   1.000
_cell.length_c   1.000
_cell.angle_alpha   90.00
_cell.angle_beta   90.00
_cell.angle_gamma   90.00
#
_symmetry.space_group_name_H-M   'P 1'
#
loop_
_entity.id
_entity.type
_entity.pdbx_description
1 polymer ?
#
loop_
_entity_poly.entity_id
_entity_poly.type
_entity_poly.pdbx_seq_one_letter_code
_entity_poly.pdbx_strand_id
1 'polypeptide(L)'
;MSGPLEGILVADFSRVLAGPYATMLLGDLGAEVIKVERPGHGDDTRAWGPPYTERGQSTYFAGVNRNKTTRAIDLRTPQGQAEARTLALSADVLVENFKPGALERMGLGYAELAAAHPGLIYCSITGFGAGEGRDLPGYDLLVQAMGGLMSVTGPGPGEPTKAGVALVDVITGLHATVGILAALRHRDVSGQGQRVEVNLLSSLLSALVNQASGYVAAGVVPGILGNAHPSIAPYDVFATADRPLVIAVGNDGQFGALVRELGAPELASDPDYATNPARVAHREQLKARLEALLAMQGADEWQRRITGAGVPCGPINDLAQAFALAESLGLAPVVTVEGTPTVAHPITLSQTPATYRNGPPDLPSS
;
A
#
# COMPACT_ATOMS: atom_id res chain seq x y z
N MET A 1 -2.26 -23.75 14.37
CA MET A 1 -3.19 -22.81 15.08
C MET A 1 -4.08 -22.19 14.01
N SER A 2 -5.35 -22.07 14.29
CA SER A 2 -6.29 -21.47 13.36
C SER A 2 -6.10 -19.95 13.31
N GLY A 3 -6.24 -19.36 12.12
CA GLY A 3 -6.18 -17.90 11.96
C GLY A 3 -7.45 -17.20 12.48
N PRO A 4 -7.44 -15.87 12.69
CA PRO A 4 -8.61 -15.15 13.19
C PRO A 4 -9.80 -15.17 12.25
N LEU A 5 -9.62 -15.53 10.97
CA LEU A 5 -10.66 -15.66 9.95
C LEU A 5 -10.92 -17.13 9.55
N GLU A 6 -10.56 -18.10 10.39
CA GLU A 6 -10.90 -19.50 10.13
C GLU A 6 -12.40 -19.68 9.99
N GLY A 7 -12.82 -20.44 8.98
CA GLY A 7 -14.21 -20.67 8.64
C GLY A 7 -14.87 -19.57 7.80
N ILE A 8 -14.16 -18.50 7.47
CA ILE A 8 -14.61 -17.47 6.52
C ILE A 8 -14.23 -17.87 5.11
N LEU A 9 -15.21 -17.93 4.21
CA LEU A 9 -15.02 -18.16 2.79
C LEU A 9 -15.11 -16.84 2.01
N VAL A 10 -14.06 -16.54 1.24
CA VAL A 10 -13.96 -15.36 0.38
C VAL A 10 -14.05 -15.77 -1.08
N ALA A 11 -15.06 -15.30 -1.80
CA ALA A 11 -15.16 -15.37 -3.26
C ALA A 11 -14.48 -14.15 -3.88
N ASP A 12 -13.27 -14.34 -4.42
CA ASP A 12 -12.44 -13.29 -5.01
C ASP A 12 -12.67 -13.19 -6.52
N PHE A 13 -13.53 -12.28 -6.94
CA PHE A 13 -13.78 -11.94 -8.34
C PHE A 13 -12.87 -10.81 -8.83
N SER A 14 -12.01 -10.30 -7.98
CA SER A 14 -11.16 -9.16 -8.31
C SER A 14 -9.94 -9.55 -9.15
N ARG A 15 -9.36 -8.55 -9.82
CA ARG A 15 -8.19 -8.70 -10.69
C ARG A 15 -7.16 -7.62 -10.40
N VAL A 16 -5.97 -7.81 -10.94
CA VAL A 16 -4.82 -6.90 -10.91
C VAL A 16 -4.21 -6.80 -9.51
N LEU A 17 -4.49 -5.75 -8.71
CA LEU A 17 -3.75 -5.53 -7.47
C LEU A 17 -4.64 -5.25 -6.24
N ALA A 18 -5.45 -4.20 -6.24
CA ALA A 18 -6.14 -3.74 -5.02
C ALA A 18 -6.99 -4.84 -4.35
N GLY A 19 -7.88 -5.49 -5.11
CA GLY A 19 -8.69 -6.60 -4.61
C GLY A 19 -7.86 -7.84 -4.29
N PRO A 20 -7.00 -8.33 -5.20
CA PRO A 20 -6.13 -9.47 -4.92
C PRO A 20 -5.23 -9.30 -3.71
N TYR A 21 -4.72 -8.08 -3.46
CA TYR A 21 -3.94 -7.78 -2.26
C TYR A 21 -4.80 -7.87 -0.99
N ALA A 22 -6.01 -7.31 -1.01
CA ALA A 22 -6.94 -7.41 0.11
C ALA A 22 -7.29 -8.88 0.43
N THR A 23 -7.64 -9.66 -0.59
CA THR A 23 -8.04 -11.07 -0.40
C THR A 23 -6.86 -11.97 -0.01
N MET A 24 -5.63 -11.66 -0.44
CA MET A 24 -4.42 -12.31 0.06
C MET A 24 -4.23 -12.07 1.56
N LEU A 25 -4.39 -10.82 2.02
CA LEU A 25 -4.28 -10.50 3.45
C LEU A 25 -5.34 -11.24 4.28
N LEU A 26 -6.58 -11.35 3.79
CA LEU A 26 -7.62 -12.17 4.44
C LEU A 26 -7.22 -13.65 4.46
N GLY A 27 -6.64 -14.16 3.39
CA GLY A 27 -6.10 -15.52 3.31
C GLY A 27 -4.98 -15.77 4.32
N ASP A 28 -4.05 -14.83 4.48
CA ASP A 28 -2.98 -14.91 5.47
C ASP A 28 -3.54 -14.93 6.92
N LEU A 29 -4.66 -14.25 7.14
CA LEU A 29 -5.38 -14.24 8.42
C LEU A 29 -6.27 -15.48 8.63
N GLY A 30 -6.27 -16.44 7.72
CA GLY A 30 -6.92 -17.73 7.90
C GLY A 30 -8.17 -17.98 7.04
N ALA A 31 -8.68 -16.98 6.31
CA ALA A 31 -9.82 -17.18 5.43
C ALA A 31 -9.50 -18.15 4.29
N GLU A 32 -10.48 -18.95 3.86
CA GLU A 32 -10.43 -19.67 2.60
C GLU A 32 -10.73 -18.71 1.46
N VAL A 33 -9.84 -18.62 0.45
CA VAL A 33 -10.00 -17.67 -0.66
C VAL A 33 -10.09 -18.43 -1.98
N ILE A 34 -11.21 -18.29 -2.67
CA ILE A 34 -11.44 -18.86 -4.02
C ILE A 34 -11.40 -17.72 -5.03
N LYS A 35 -10.32 -17.66 -5.82
CA LYS A 35 -10.17 -16.69 -6.90
C LYS A 35 -10.87 -17.18 -8.16
N VAL A 36 -11.81 -16.38 -8.66
CA VAL A 36 -12.50 -16.63 -9.92
C VAL A 36 -11.72 -15.99 -11.06
N GLU A 37 -11.33 -16.81 -12.02
CA GLU A 37 -10.55 -16.39 -13.18
C GLU A 37 -11.18 -16.82 -14.49
N ARG A 38 -10.88 -16.08 -15.56
CA ARG A 38 -11.35 -16.43 -16.91
C ARG A 38 -10.61 -17.67 -17.42
N PRO A 39 -11.32 -18.70 -17.94
CA PRO A 39 -10.67 -19.87 -18.52
C PRO A 39 -9.62 -19.52 -19.57
N GLY A 40 -8.49 -20.22 -19.55
CA GLY A 40 -7.40 -20.11 -20.52
C GLY A 40 -6.54 -18.83 -20.45
N HIS A 41 -6.99 -17.77 -19.74
CA HIS A 41 -6.25 -16.51 -19.65
C HIS A 41 -5.91 -16.13 -18.21
N GLY A 42 -6.83 -16.37 -17.29
CA GLY A 42 -6.69 -15.99 -15.89
C GLY A 42 -6.76 -14.48 -15.66
N ASP A 43 -6.11 -14.05 -14.59
CA ASP A 43 -5.85 -12.64 -14.25
C ASP A 43 -4.82 -12.06 -15.22
N ASP A 44 -5.01 -10.83 -15.66
CA ASP A 44 -4.11 -10.15 -16.59
C ASP A 44 -2.66 -10.09 -16.06
N THR A 45 -2.48 -10.02 -14.75
CA THR A 45 -1.15 -10.01 -14.10
C THR A 45 -0.36 -11.31 -14.27
N ARG A 46 -0.99 -12.42 -14.67
CA ARG A 46 -0.27 -13.65 -15.02
C ARG A 46 0.69 -13.47 -16.21
N ALA A 47 0.35 -12.53 -17.11
CA ALA A 47 1.16 -12.20 -18.27
C ALA A 47 2.13 -11.01 -18.02
N TRP A 48 2.10 -10.38 -16.85
CA TRP A 48 2.92 -9.20 -16.56
C TRP A 48 4.31 -9.60 -16.07
N GLY A 49 5.21 -9.81 -17.00
CA GLY A 49 6.61 -10.14 -16.74
C GLY A 49 7.50 -9.73 -17.92
N PRO A 50 8.83 -9.73 -17.77
CA PRO A 50 9.59 -10.14 -16.61
C PRO A 50 9.45 -9.19 -15.41
N PRO A 51 9.85 -9.61 -14.16
CA PRO A 51 10.48 -10.90 -13.83
C PRO A 51 9.49 -12.04 -13.60
N TYR A 52 10.02 -13.27 -13.60
CA TYR A 52 9.25 -14.49 -13.34
C TYR A 52 9.87 -15.25 -12.16
N THR A 53 9.04 -16.00 -11.44
CA THR A 53 9.48 -16.96 -10.42
C THR A 53 10.22 -18.14 -11.06
N GLU A 54 10.91 -18.97 -10.28
CA GLU A 54 11.54 -20.21 -10.77
C GLU A 54 10.52 -21.19 -11.39
N ARG A 55 9.24 -21.08 -10.99
CA ARG A 55 8.12 -21.87 -11.57
C ARG A 55 7.56 -21.24 -12.87
N GLY A 56 8.14 -20.14 -13.35
CA GLY A 56 7.70 -19.45 -14.57
C GLY A 56 6.45 -18.57 -14.40
N GLN A 57 5.98 -18.34 -13.18
CA GLN A 57 4.86 -17.44 -12.91
C GLN A 57 5.34 -15.99 -12.85
N SER A 58 4.52 -15.05 -13.31
CA SER A 58 4.76 -13.61 -13.11
C SER A 58 4.94 -13.32 -11.62
N THR A 59 6.02 -12.62 -11.25
CA THR A 59 6.22 -12.19 -9.86
C THR A 59 5.18 -11.19 -9.39
N TYR A 60 4.56 -10.45 -10.31
CA TYR A 60 3.44 -9.56 -9.98
C TYR A 60 2.22 -10.35 -9.52
N PHE A 61 1.84 -11.39 -10.26
CA PHE A 61 0.76 -12.29 -9.86
C PHE A 61 1.09 -13.02 -8.56
N ALA A 62 2.31 -13.58 -8.47
CA ALA A 62 2.74 -14.35 -7.31
C ALA A 62 2.77 -13.50 -6.02
N GLY A 63 3.11 -12.21 -6.13
CA GLY A 63 3.23 -11.31 -4.99
C GLY A 63 1.92 -11.02 -4.24
N VAL A 64 0.74 -11.30 -4.85
CA VAL A 64 -0.57 -10.95 -4.26
C VAL A 64 -1.60 -12.08 -4.32
N ASN A 65 -1.18 -13.32 -4.61
CA ASN A 65 -2.14 -14.43 -4.78
C ASN A 65 -1.81 -15.70 -3.99
N ARG A 66 -0.91 -15.65 -3.00
CA ARG A 66 -0.73 -16.78 -2.07
C ARG A 66 -1.99 -17.01 -1.23
N ASN A 67 -2.12 -18.19 -0.65
CA ASN A 67 -3.26 -18.60 0.17
C ASN A 67 -4.60 -18.61 -0.58
N LYS A 68 -4.57 -18.70 -1.92
CA LYS A 68 -5.78 -18.79 -2.75
C LYS A 68 -5.82 -20.11 -3.50
N THR A 69 -7.04 -20.55 -3.80
CA THR A 69 -7.32 -21.54 -4.84
C THR A 69 -7.98 -20.84 -6.03
N THR A 70 -7.85 -21.39 -7.24
CA THR A 70 -8.44 -20.80 -8.44
C THR A 70 -9.58 -21.66 -8.98
N ARG A 71 -10.67 -21.00 -9.38
CA ARG A 71 -11.73 -21.59 -10.24
C ARG A 71 -11.79 -20.84 -11.56
N ALA A 72 -11.68 -21.59 -12.66
CA ALA A 72 -11.83 -21.07 -14.01
C ALA A 72 -13.31 -20.99 -14.38
N ILE A 73 -13.92 -19.81 -14.34
CA ILE A 73 -15.36 -19.59 -14.61
C ILE A 73 -15.52 -18.55 -15.72
N ASP A 74 -16.21 -18.91 -16.80
CA ASP A 74 -16.54 -17.96 -17.88
C ASP A 74 -17.83 -17.19 -17.58
N LEU A 75 -17.70 -16.03 -16.99
CA LEU A 75 -18.83 -15.15 -16.67
C LEU A 75 -19.61 -14.62 -17.88
N ARG A 76 -19.12 -14.86 -19.10
CA ARG A 76 -19.85 -14.50 -20.32
C ARG A 76 -20.94 -15.52 -20.70
N THR A 77 -20.91 -16.71 -20.09
CA THR A 77 -21.87 -17.79 -20.35
C THR A 77 -22.93 -17.88 -19.24
N PRO A 78 -24.18 -18.27 -19.56
CA PRO A 78 -25.19 -18.51 -18.53
C PRO A 78 -24.78 -19.58 -17.51
N GLN A 79 -24.08 -20.61 -17.95
CA GLN A 79 -23.57 -21.67 -17.07
C GLN A 79 -22.54 -21.12 -16.09
N GLY A 80 -21.56 -20.34 -16.56
CA GLY A 80 -20.55 -19.71 -15.70
C GLY A 80 -21.15 -18.69 -14.74
N GLN A 81 -22.17 -17.94 -15.16
CA GLN A 81 -22.91 -17.04 -14.27
C GLN A 81 -23.64 -17.80 -13.16
N ALA A 82 -24.26 -18.94 -13.47
CA ALA A 82 -24.90 -19.79 -12.47
C ALA A 82 -23.90 -20.42 -11.49
N GLU A 83 -22.74 -20.86 -11.97
CA GLU A 83 -21.66 -21.37 -11.13
C GLU A 83 -21.11 -20.28 -10.21
N ALA A 84 -20.82 -19.11 -10.76
CA ALA A 84 -20.36 -17.92 -10.01
C ALA A 84 -21.38 -17.50 -8.93
N ARG A 85 -22.68 -17.53 -9.25
CA ARG A 85 -23.74 -17.26 -8.29
C ARG A 85 -23.77 -18.27 -7.16
N THR A 86 -23.60 -19.55 -7.46
CA THR A 86 -23.54 -20.62 -6.45
C THR A 86 -22.38 -20.36 -5.49
N LEU A 87 -21.20 -20.04 -6.02
CA LEU A 87 -20.04 -19.66 -5.19
C LEU A 87 -20.32 -18.42 -4.34
N ALA A 88 -20.86 -17.36 -4.94
CA ALA A 88 -21.18 -16.13 -4.25
C ALA A 88 -22.17 -16.31 -3.08
N LEU A 89 -23.17 -17.19 -3.25
CA LEU A 89 -24.16 -17.49 -2.21
C LEU A 89 -23.63 -18.43 -1.12
N SER A 90 -22.52 -19.12 -1.36
CA SER A 90 -21.86 -19.94 -0.34
C SER A 90 -20.78 -19.17 0.43
N ALA A 91 -20.37 -18.00 -0.06
CA ALA A 91 -19.29 -17.23 0.50
C ALA A 91 -19.77 -16.25 1.59
N ASP A 92 -18.94 -16.01 2.59
CA ASP A 92 -19.15 -14.99 3.61
C ASP A 92 -18.84 -13.59 3.08
N VAL A 93 -17.84 -13.52 2.20
CA VAL A 93 -17.33 -12.27 1.61
C VAL A 93 -17.20 -12.45 0.10
N LEU A 94 -17.71 -11.51 -0.68
CA LEU A 94 -17.43 -11.38 -2.11
C LEU A 94 -16.63 -10.12 -2.32
N VAL A 95 -15.52 -10.20 -3.07
CA VAL A 95 -14.69 -9.05 -3.46
C VAL A 95 -14.64 -8.94 -4.98
N GLU A 96 -14.94 -7.75 -5.52
CA GLU A 96 -14.93 -7.51 -6.96
C GLU A 96 -14.35 -6.12 -7.29
N ASN A 97 -13.84 -5.97 -8.52
CA ASN A 97 -13.39 -4.68 -9.06
C ASN A 97 -13.74 -4.50 -10.54
N PHE A 98 -14.92 -4.96 -10.93
CA PHE A 98 -15.48 -4.74 -12.27
C PHE A 98 -15.99 -3.30 -12.44
N LYS A 99 -16.22 -2.93 -13.68
CA LYS A 99 -16.93 -1.66 -13.93
C LYS A 99 -18.31 -1.70 -13.26
N PRO A 100 -18.73 -0.60 -12.60
CA PRO A 100 -20.05 -0.55 -11.95
C PRO A 100 -21.18 -0.97 -12.90
N GLY A 101 -22.06 -1.84 -12.41
CA GLY A 101 -23.16 -2.42 -13.19
C GLY A 101 -22.80 -3.67 -14.00
N ALA A 102 -21.52 -4.09 -14.04
CA ALA A 102 -21.15 -5.27 -14.83
C ALA A 102 -21.64 -6.56 -14.18
N LEU A 103 -21.41 -6.76 -12.88
CA LEU A 103 -21.87 -7.95 -12.16
C LEU A 103 -23.39 -7.94 -11.96
N GLU A 104 -24.02 -6.80 -11.83
CA GLU A 104 -25.48 -6.67 -11.79
C GLU A 104 -26.14 -7.24 -13.05
N ARG A 105 -25.58 -6.95 -14.24
CA ARG A 105 -26.09 -7.53 -15.51
C ARG A 105 -25.93 -9.04 -15.62
N MET A 106 -25.09 -9.64 -14.77
CA MET A 106 -24.84 -11.08 -14.72
C MET A 106 -25.60 -11.78 -13.58
N GLY A 107 -26.50 -11.06 -12.86
CA GLY A 107 -27.20 -11.58 -11.70
C GLY A 107 -26.30 -11.81 -10.47
N LEU A 108 -25.18 -11.10 -10.42
CA LEU A 108 -24.18 -11.17 -9.35
C LEU A 108 -24.07 -9.84 -8.57
N GLY A 109 -25.05 -8.96 -8.73
CA GLY A 109 -25.08 -7.67 -8.03
C GLY A 109 -25.44 -7.83 -6.56
N TYR A 110 -25.02 -6.84 -5.74
CA TYR A 110 -25.26 -6.86 -4.29
C TYR A 110 -26.73 -7.05 -3.91
N ALA A 111 -27.64 -6.28 -4.52
CA ALA A 111 -29.06 -6.33 -4.15
C ALA A 111 -29.67 -7.74 -4.35
N GLU A 112 -29.32 -8.42 -5.44
CA GLU A 112 -29.82 -9.76 -5.71
C GLU A 112 -29.21 -10.82 -4.79
N LEU A 113 -27.90 -10.72 -4.55
CA LEU A 113 -27.19 -11.68 -3.70
C LEU A 113 -27.58 -11.49 -2.23
N ALA A 114 -27.68 -10.27 -1.73
CA ALA A 114 -28.07 -9.96 -0.36
C ALA A 114 -29.52 -10.38 -0.04
N ALA A 115 -30.42 -10.31 -1.02
CA ALA A 115 -31.79 -10.81 -0.85
C ALA A 115 -31.84 -12.34 -0.62
N ALA A 116 -30.93 -13.09 -1.24
CA ALA A 116 -30.82 -14.54 -1.09
C ALA A 116 -29.88 -14.96 0.07
N HIS A 117 -28.91 -14.13 0.40
CA HIS A 117 -27.92 -14.33 1.47
C HIS A 117 -27.73 -13.06 2.30
N PRO A 118 -28.62 -12.77 3.27
CA PRO A 118 -28.55 -11.53 4.06
C PRO A 118 -27.27 -11.32 4.87
N GLY A 119 -26.51 -12.38 5.13
CA GLY A 119 -25.22 -12.33 5.83
C GLY A 119 -24.02 -12.00 4.93
N LEU A 120 -24.21 -11.87 3.62
CA LEU A 120 -23.13 -11.63 2.68
C LEU A 120 -22.50 -10.25 2.88
N ILE A 121 -21.17 -10.21 2.95
CA ILE A 121 -20.38 -8.99 2.84
C ILE A 121 -19.91 -8.84 1.40
N TYR A 122 -20.34 -7.77 0.73
CA TYR A 122 -20.04 -7.53 -0.68
C TYR A 122 -19.11 -6.33 -0.81
N CYS A 123 -17.83 -6.56 -1.11
CA CYS A 123 -16.84 -5.51 -1.26
C CYS A 123 -16.63 -5.16 -2.73
N SER A 124 -16.99 -3.93 -3.09
CA SER A 124 -16.84 -3.38 -4.45
C SER A 124 -15.71 -2.34 -4.48
N ILE A 125 -14.70 -2.55 -5.33
CA ILE A 125 -13.55 -1.66 -5.49
C ILE A 125 -13.62 -1.00 -6.86
N THR A 126 -13.66 0.35 -6.88
CA THR A 126 -13.75 1.12 -8.12
C THR A 126 -12.63 2.15 -8.23
N GLY A 127 -12.40 2.74 -9.40
CA GLY A 127 -11.45 3.83 -9.57
C GLY A 127 -11.93 5.14 -8.95
N PHE A 128 -13.12 5.59 -9.36
CA PHE A 128 -13.66 6.92 -9.05
C PHE A 128 -15.08 6.86 -8.46
N GLY A 129 -15.46 5.73 -7.86
CA GLY A 129 -16.78 5.52 -7.29
C GLY A 129 -17.82 5.04 -8.33
N ALA A 130 -19.01 4.66 -7.82
CA ALA A 130 -20.11 4.13 -8.63
C ALA A 130 -21.07 5.20 -9.15
N GLY A 131 -20.88 6.47 -8.76
CA GLY A 131 -21.68 7.62 -9.20
C GLY A 131 -21.25 8.18 -10.55
N GLU A 132 -21.02 9.48 -10.62
CA GLU A 132 -20.60 10.19 -11.84
C GLU A 132 -19.25 9.74 -12.39
N GLY A 133 -18.35 9.24 -11.53
CA GLY A 133 -17.04 8.70 -11.91
C GLY A 133 -17.05 7.26 -12.43
N ARG A 134 -18.23 6.61 -12.53
CA ARG A 134 -18.38 5.18 -12.85
C ARG A 134 -17.76 4.72 -14.18
N ASP A 135 -17.67 5.62 -15.16
CA ASP A 135 -17.14 5.30 -16.48
C ASP A 135 -15.66 5.66 -16.65
N LEU A 136 -15.05 6.30 -15.63
CA LEU A 136 -13.63 6.61 -15.64
C LEU A 136 -12.81 5.35 -15.40
N PRO A 137 -11.72 5.14 -16.18
CA PRO A 137 -10.85 3.97 -15.99
C PRO A 137 -10.05 4.07 -14.69
N GLY A 138 -10.16 3.04 -13.84
CA GLY A 138 -9.55 3.01 -12.50
C GLY A 138 -8.17 2.35 -12.49
N TYR A 139 -7.16 2.94 -13.13
CA TYR A 139 -5.77 2.50 -13.02
C TYR A 139 -4.98 3.33 -12.01
N ASP A 140 -4.12 2.70 -11.23
CA ASP A 140 -3.28 3.34 -10.20
C ASP A 140 -2.58 4.61 -10.72
N LEU A 141 -1.83 4.51 -11.82
CA LEU A 141 -1.09 5.62 -12.40
C LEU A 141 -2.01 6.81 -12.73
N LEU A 142 -3.19 6.53 -13.27
CA LEU A 142 -4.15 7.57 -13.62
C LEU A 142 -4.67 8.27 -12.36
N VAL A 143 -4.93 7.50 -11.30
CA VAL A 143 -5.40 8.07 -10.03
C VAL A 143 -4.28 8.80 -9.31
N GLN A 144 -3.02 8.38 -9.38
CA GLN A 144 -1.89 9.15 -8.88
C GLN A 144 -1.82 10.54 -9.56
N ALA A 145 -2.06 10.60 -10.87
CA ALA A 145 -2.05 11.85 -11.62
C ALA A 145 -3.27 12.73 -11.28
N MET A 146 -4.49 12.20 -11.41
CA MET A 146 -5.74 12.95 -11.21
C MET A 146 -6.06 13.24 -9.76
N GLY A 147 -5.59 12.41 -8.83
CA GLY A 147 -5.83 12.51 -7.39
C GLY A 147 -4.80 13.36 -6.64
N GLY A 148 -3.86 14.02 -7.34
CA GLY A 148 -2.96 14.99 -6.74
C GLY A 148 -1.64 14.46 -6.17
N LEU A 149 -1.41 13.12 -6.11
CA LEU A 149 -0.15 12.59 -5.58
C LEU A 149 1.05 13.06 -6.41
N MET A 150 0.92 13.06 -7.74
CA MET A 150 2.01 13.51 -8.62
C MET A 150 2.27 15.02 -8.52
N SER A 151 1.31 15.82 -8.08
CA SER A 151 1.51 17.28 -7.90
C SER A 151 2.36 17.61 -6.67
N VAL A 152 2.59 16.65 -5.79
CA VAL A 152 3.42 16.79 -4.59
C VAL A 152 4.65 15.87 -4.59
N THR A 153 4.83 15.08 -5.65
CA THR A 153 5.88 14.06 -5.76
C THR A 153 6.73 14.31 -7.00
N GLY A 154 8.03 14.44 -6.82
CA GLY A 154 8.99 14.66 -7.90
C GLY A 154 10.27 15.30 -7.37
N PRO A 155 11.33 15.38 -8.20
CA PRO A 155 12.62 15.93 -7.81
C PRO A 155 12.59 17.46 -7.57
N GLY A 156 11.65 18.16 -8.22
CA GLY A 156 11.52 19.61 -8.11
C GLY A 156 10.28 20.16 -8.80
N PRO A 157 10.01 21.46 -8.65
CA PRO A 157 8.87 22.11 -9.26
C PRO A 157 8.82 21.90 -10.78
N GLY A 158 7.67 21.49 -11.30
CA GLY A 158 7.47 21.23 -12.73
C GLY A 158 7.84 19.81 -13.20
N GLU A 159 8.33 18.94 -12.31
CA GLU A 159 8.70 17.57 -12.62
C GLU A 159 7.86 16.53 -11.86
N PRO A 160 6.52 16.47 -12.10
CA PRO A 160 5.65 15.54 -11.41
C PRO A 160 6.03 14.09 -11.71
N THR A 161 6.20 13.29 -10.67
CA THR A 161 6.66 11.89 -10.78
C THR A 161 5.72 10.98 -10.01
N LYS A 162 5.41 9.80 -10.57
CA LYS A 162 4.64 8.78 -9.86
C LYS A 162 5.47 8.11 -8.77
N ALA A 163 4.83 7.55 -7.75
CA ALA A 163 5.47 6.59 -6.85
C ALA A 163 5.97 5.35 -7.64
N GLY A 164 7.08 4.77 -7.22
CA GLY A 164 7.72 3.63 -7.89
C GLY A 164 6.89 2.33 -7.86
N VAL A 165 5.86 2.28 -7.01
CA VAL A 165 4.92 1.16 -6.87
C VAL A 165 3.49 1.64 -7.13
N ALA A 166 2.56 0.72 -7.37
CA ALA A 166 1.13 1.02 -7.48
C ALA A 166 0.53 1.28 -6.07
N LEU A 167 0.97 2.41 -5.48
CA LEU A 167 0.72 2.74 -4.08
C LEU A 167 -0.77 2.94 -3.79
N VAL A 168 -1.51 3.51 -4.74
CA VAL A 168 -2.96 3.77 -4.59
C VAL A 168 -3.74 2.46 -4.53
N ASP A 169 -3.38 1.49 -5.37
CA ASP A 169 -3.97 0.13 -5.32
C ASP A 169 -3.69 -0.54 -3.97
N VAL A 170 -2.45 -0.47 -3.47
CA VAL A 170 -2.07 -1.06 -2.17
C VAL A 170 -2.90 -0.42 -1.04
N ILE A 171 -2.98 0.90 -0.97
CA ILE A 171 -3.76 1.63 0.04
C ILE A 171 -5.25 1.26 -0.07
N THR A 172 -5.78 1.17 -1.29
CA THR A 172 -7.17 0.80 -1.52
C THR A 172 -7.45 -0.64 -1.07
N GLY A 173 -6.53 -1.56 -1.32
CA GLY A 173 -6.60 -2.94 -0.82
C GLY A 173 -6.60 -3.01 0.70
N LEU A 174 -5.78 -2.18 1.38
CA LEU A 174 -5.81 -2.06 2.84
C LEU A 174 -7.14 -1.50 3.35
N HIS A 175 -7.69 -0.45 2.73
CA HIS A 175 -9.01 0.09 3.08
C HIS A 175 -10.12 -0.95 2.85
N ALA A 176 -10.06 -1.73 1.76
CA ALA A 176 -11.00 -2.82 1.52
C ALA A 176 -10.89 -3.89 2.61
N THR A 177 -9.68 -4.28 3.01
CA THR A 177 -9.47 -5.23 4.12
C THR A 177 -10.06 -4.70 5.42
N VAL A 178 -9.80 -3.44 5.79
CA VAL A 178 -10.36 -2.81 7.00
C VAL A 178 -11.89 -2.77 6.92
N GLY A 179 -12.46 -2.38 5.78
CA GLY A 179 -13.91 -2.35 5.56
C GLY A 179 -14.56 -3.73 5.70
N ILE A 180 -13.94 -4.77 5.13
CA ILE A 180 -14.40 -6.15 5.25
C ILE A 180 -14.35 -6.62 6.69
N LEU A 181 -13.24 -6.40 7.42
CA LEU A 181 -13.11 -6.79 8.82
C LEU A 181 -14.14 -6.07 9.71
N ALA A 182 -14.41 -4.78 9.47
CA ALA A 182 -15.45 -4.02 10.17
C ALA A 182 -16.85 -4.58 9.87
N ALA A 183 -17.12 -4.95 8.62
CA ALA A 183 -18.40 -5.56 8.23
C ALA A 183 -18.58 -6.96 8.81
N LEU A 184 -17.52 -7.78 8.88
CA LEU A 184 -17.52 -9.08 9.58
C LEU A 184 -17.87 -8.89 11.06
N ARG A 185 -17.21 -7.95 11.72
CA ARG A 185 -17.50 -7.64 13.13
C ARG A 185 -18.95 -7.18 13.36
N HIS A 186 -19.50 -6.37 12.43
CA HIS A 186 -20.92 -6.00 12.48
C HIS A 186 -21.82 -7.23 12.31
N ARG A 187 -21.52 -8.08 11.33
CA ARG A 187 -22.28 -9.32 11.08
C ARG A 187 -22.29 -10.26 12.29
N ASP A 188 -21.16 -10.42 12.98
CA ASP A 188 -21.08 -11.28 14.18
C ASP A 188 -22.07 -10.85 15.28
N VAL A 189 -22.43 -9.58 15.33
CA VAL A 189 -23.36 -9.03 16.32
C VAL A 189 -24.80 -9.00 15.80
N SER A 190 -24.99 -8.63 14.54
CA SER A 190 -26.32 -8.36 13.97
C SER A 190 -26.90 -9.52 13.16
N GLY A 191 -26.08 -10.47 12.73
CA GLY A 191 -26.43 -11.48 11.75
C GLY A 191 -26.55 -10.95 10.31
N GLN A 192 -26.34 -9.65 10.08
CA GLN A 192 -26.54 -8.99 8.79
C GLN A 192 -25.19 -8.61 8.16
N GLY A 193 -25.00 -9.00 6.91
CA GLY A 193 -23.93 -8.50 6.06
C GLY A 193 -24.23 -7.09 5.53
N GLN A 194 -23.32 -6.57 4.72
CA GLN A 194 -23.50 -5.24 4.12
C GLN A 194 -22.63 -5.08 2.87
N ARG A 195 -22.92 -4.05 2.08
CA ARG A 195 -22.04 -3.59 1.01
C ARG A 195 -20.91 -2.73 1.58
N VAL A 196 -19.69 -3.02 1.16
CA VAL A 196 -18.48 -2.22 1.40
C VAL A 196 -18.06 -1.62 0.07
N GLU A 197 -18.06 -0.32 -0.06
CA GLU A 197 -17.64 0.39 -1.27
C GLU A 197 -16.34 1.14 -0.98
N VAL A 198 -15.31 0.86 -1.78
CA VAL A 198 -14.01 1.53 -1.71
C VAL A 198 -13.65 2.01 -3.11
N ASN A 199 -13.02 3.18 -3.21
CA ASN A 199 -12.52 3.64 -4.49
C ASN A 199 -11.10 4.22 -4.36
N LEU A 200 -10.35 4.13 -5.46
CA LEU A 200 -8.95 4.53 -5.50
C LEU A 200 -8.77 6.02 -5.17
N LEU A 201 -9.61 6.88 -5.72
CA LEU A 201 -9.49 8.32 -5.51
C LEU A 201 -9.70 8.72 -4.04
N SER A 202 -10.76 8.23 -3.40
CA SER A 202 -11.02 8.52 -1.97
C SER A 202 -9.94 7.93 -1.08
N SER A 203 -9.43 6.73 -1.42
CA SER A 203 -8.33 6.10 -0.70
C SER A 203 -7.05 6.92 -0.80
N LEU A 204 -6.74 7.45 -1.98
CA LEU A 204 -5.60 8.34 -2.17
C LEU A 204 -5.76 9.66 -1.41
N LEU A 205 -6.91 10.34 -1.53
CA LEU A 205 -7.15 11.61 -0.82
C LEU A 205 -7.01 11.45 0.70
N SER A 206 -7.48 10.33 1.26
CA SER A 206 -7.28 9.99 2.66
C SER A 206 -5.79 9.81 3.01
N ALA A 207 -5.02 9.17 2.13
CA ALA A 207 -3.60 8.89 2.35
C ALA A 207 -2.69 10.12 2.18
N LEU A 208 -3.14 11.19 1.55
CA LEU A 208 -2.39 12.46 1.44
C LEU A 208 -2.30 13.24 2.75
N VAL A 209 -2.97 12.82 3.80
CA VAL A 209 -2.90 13.27 5.21
C VAL A 209 -2.62 14.77 5.37
N ASN A 210 -1.37 15.14 5.67
CA ASN A 210 -0.97 16.53 5.94
C ASN A 210 -1.11 17.45 4.73
N GLN A 211 -0.87 16.95 3.51
CA GLN A 211 -1.04 17.73 2.28
C GLN A 211 -2.53 18.00 2.01
N ALA A 212 -3.38 16.96 2.13
CA ALA A 212 -4.82 17.11 2.01
C ALA A 212 -5.41 18.01 3.10
N SER A 213 -4.97 17.85 4.37
CA SER A 213 -5.39 18.73 5.48
C SER A 213 -5.00 20.17 5.26
N GLY A 214 -3.80 20.46 4.73
CA GLY A 214 -3.35 21.80 4.40
C GLY A 214 -4.27 22.48 3.37
N TYR A 215 -4.71 21.72 2.38
CA TYR A 215 -5.68 22.22 1.40
C TYR A 215 -7.08 22.40 2.00
N VAL A 216 -7.63 21.37 2.63
CA VAL A 216 -9.02 21.38 3.13
C VAL A 216 -9.22 22.40 4.26
N ALA A 217 -8.27 22.52 5.19
CA ALA A 217 -8.41 23.36 6.37
C ALA A 217 -7.85 24.77 6.19
N ALA A 218 -6.86 24.98 5.32
CA ALA A 218 -6.18 26.26 5.16
C ALA A 218 -6.17 26.80 3.72
N GLY A 219 -6.72 26.10 2.75
CA GLY A 219 -6.75 26.50 1.34
C GLY A 219 -5.37 26.47 0.65
N VAL A 220 -4.37 25.85 1.28
CA VAL A 220 -3.02 25.79 0.73
C VAL A 220 -2.92 24.70 -0.30
N VAL A 221 -2.62 25.06 -1.56
CA VAL A 221 -2.33 24.09 -2.62
C VAL A 221 -0.84 23.75 -2.55
N PRO A 222 -0.47 22.50 -2.17
CA PRO A 222 0.93 22.13 -2.03
C PRO A 222 1.58 21.92 -3.41
N GLY A 223 2.92 22.09 -3.45
CA GLY A 223 3.73 21.82 -4.63
C GLY A 223 4.79 20.75 -4.36
N ILE A 224 5.61 20.47 -5.38
CA ILE A 224 6.73 19.52 -5.31
C ILE A 224 7.89 20.19 -4.56
N LEU A 225 8.39 19.54 -3.53
CA LEU A 225 9.52 19.98 -2.70
C LEU A 225 10.73 19.01 -2.73
N GLY A 226 10.78 18.11 -3.70
CA GLY A 226 11.77 17.02 -3.70
C GLY A 226 11.58 16.13 -2.47
N ASN A 227 12.63 16.00 -1.66
CA ASN A 227 12.59 15.21 -0.43
C ASN A 227 12.31 16.05 0.83
N ALA A 228 12.20 17.38 0.71
CA ALA A 228 12.01 18.25 1.84
C ALA A 228 10.58 18.15 2.41
N HIS A 229 10.47 18.11 3.75
CA HIS A 229 9.17 18.14 4.40
C HIS A 229 8.58 19.57 4.35
N PRO A 230 7.27 19.73 4.07
CA PRO A 230 6.67 21.07 3.92
C PRO A 230 6.72 21.93 5.19
N SER A 231 6.65 21.32 6.36
CA SER A 231 6.45 22.03 7.65
C SER A 231 7.55 21.80 8.69
N ILE A 232 8.59 21.02 8.35
CA ILE A 232 9.69 20.67 9.29
C ILE A 232 11.03 20.81 8.56
N ALA A 233 12.03 21.41 9.22
CA ALA A 233 13.40 21.54 8.71
C ALA A 233 14.44 21.46 9.85
N PRO A 234 15.61 20.79 9.61
CA PRO A 234 15.95 19.98 8.46
C PRO A 234 15.25 18.60 8.49
N TYR A 235 14.54 18.27 7.43
CA TYR A 235 13.92 16.95 7.19
C TYR A 235 13.99 16.71 5.68
N ASP A 236 15.09 16.09 5.22
CA ASP A 236 15.42 16.02 3.81
C ASP A 236 16.54 14.99 3.55
N VAL A 237 16.93 14.87 2.29
CA VAL A 237 18.12 14.16 1.84
C VAL A 237 19.27 15.16 1.69
N PHE A 238 20.41 14.84 2.27
CA PHE A 238 21.62 15.67 2.27
C PHE A 238 22.78 14.96 1.60
N ALA A 239 23.61 15.71 0.85
CA ALA A 239 24.86 15.20 0.32
C ALA A 239 25.89 15.03 1.45
N THR A 240 26.69 13.96 1.35
CA THR A 240 27.88 13.73 2.20
C THR A 240 29.10 13.55 1.32
N ALA A 241 30.23 13.15 1.90
CA ALA A 241 31.46 12.94 1.11
C ALA A 241 31.36 11.82 0.05
N ASP A 242 30.46 10.86 0.24
CA ASP A 242 30.39 9.65 -0.61
C ASP A 242 29.00 9.40 -1.19
N ARG A 243 27.94 9.44 -0.39
CA ARG A 243 26.57 9.13 -0.79
C ARG A 243 25.53 9.91 0.00
N PRO A 244 24.29 10.08 -0.51
CA PRO A 244 23.25 10.81 0.21
C PRO A 244 22.86 10.15 1.54
N LEU A 245 22.52 11.01 2.51
CA LEU A 245 22.04 10.63 3.84
C LEU A 245 20.70 11.34 4.12
N VAL A 246 19.68 10.59 4.57
CA VAL A 246 18.44 11.17 5.08
C VAL A 246 18.66 11.64 6.51
N ILE A 247 18.25 12.87 6.84
CA ILE A 247 18.24 13.40 8.20
C ILE A 247 16.84 13.93 8.50
N ALA A 248 16.25 13.51 9.64
CA ALA A 248 14.89 13.84 10.03
C ALA A 248 14.87 14.47 11.44
N VAL A 249 14.96 15.78 11.50
CA VAL A 249 14.88 16.55 12.75
C VAL A 249 13.44 16.92 13.04
N GLY A 250 12.86 16.36 14.10
CA GLY A 250 11.47 16.60 14.48
C GLY A 250 11.24 17.76 15.47
N ASN A 251 12.28 18.29 16.13
CA ASN A 251 12.17 19.36 17.13
C ASN A 251 13.49 20.13 17.31
N ASP A 252 13.42 21.26 18.05
CA ASP A 252 14.58 22.15 18.24
C ASP A 252 15.69 21.49 19.07
N GLY A 253 15.36 20.59 19.99
CA GLY A 253 16.36 19.81 20.75
C GLY A 253 17.19 18.89 19.87
N GLN A 254 16.55 18.18 18.92
CA GLN A 254 17.24 17.37 17.92
C GLN A 254 18.07 18.23 16.96
N PHE A 255 17.58 19.41 16.58
CA PHE A 255 18.39 20.36 15.80
C PHE A 255 19.66 20.76 16.52
N GLY A 256 19.56 21.16 17.80
CA GLY A 256 20.71 21.45 18.62
C GLY A 256 21.71 20.29 18.79
N ALA A 257 21.21 19.04 18.86
CA ALA A 257 22.05 17.85 18.89
C ALA A 257 22.77 17.63 17.55
N LEU A 258 22.04 17.74 16.43
CA LEU A 258 22.60 17.63 15.09
C LEU A 258 23.76 18.60 14.87
N VAL A 259 23.53 19.91 15.08
CA VAL A 259 24.56 20.91 14.77
C VAL A 259 25.78 20.82 15.69
N ARG A 260 25.62 20.34 16.93
CA ARG A 260 26.77 19.97 17.79
C ARG A 260 27.62 18.88 17.20
N GLU A 261 26.98 17.80 16.72
CA GLU A 261 27.70 16.68 16.07
C GLU A 261 28.40 17.10 14.77
N LEU A 262 27.82 18.05 14.05
CA LEU A 262 28.40 18.61 12.84
C LEU A 262 29.53 19.65 13.14
N GLY A 263 29.74 20.01 14.40
CA GLY A 263 30.76 20.98 14.80
C GLY A 263 30.36 22.45 14.59
N ALA A 264 29.06 22.75 14.51
CA ALA A 264 28.52 24.09 14.30
C ALA A 264 27.40 24.42 15.33
N PRO A 265 27.70 24.35 16.66
CA PRO A 265 26.69 24.53 17.70
C PRO A 265 26.04 25.92 17.70
N GLU A 266 26.70 26.94 17.15
CA GLU A 266 26.19 28.31 17.03
C GLU A 266 24.90 28.39 16.19
N LEU A 267 24.68 27.47 15.25
CA LEU A 267 23.47 27.42 14.44
C LEU A 267 22.19 27.16 15.28
N ALA A 268 22.33 26.57 16.46
CA ALA A 268 21.19 26.32 17.36
C ALA A 268 20.66 27.62 17.99
N SER A 269 21.48 28.67 18.06
CA SER A 269 21.12 29.99 18.60
C SER A 269 21.00 31.09 17.53
N ASP A 270 21.29 30.75 16.27
CA ASP A 270 21.13 31.69 15.15
C ASP A 270 19.62 32.00 14.95
N PRO A 271 19.20 33.28 14.96
CA PRO A 271 17.79 33.65 14.79
C PRO A 271 17.12 33.05 13.56
N ASP A 272 17.87 32.81 12.47
CA ASP A 272 17.36 32.22 11.24
C ASP A 272 17.13 30.71 11.37
N TYR A 273 17.67 30.04 12.43
CA TYR A 273 17.60 28.58 12.57
C TYR A 273 17.16 28.08 13.96
N ALA A 274 17.07 28.97 14.96
CA ALA A 274 16.78 28.58 16.33
C ALA A 274 15.42 27.89 16.53
N THR A 275 14.44 28.22 15.70
CA THR A 275 13.10 27.62 15.76
C THR A 275 12.72 26.91 14.47
N ASN A 276 11.83 25.89 14.55
CA ASN A 276 11.37 25.22 13.34
C ASN A 276 10.76 26.16 12.30
N PRO A 277 9.88 27.13 12.62
CA PRO A 277 9.39 28.09 11.62
C PRO A 277 10.50 28.88 10.92
N ALA A 278 11.52 29.31 11.66
CA ALA A 278 12.66 30.00 11.09
C ALA A 278 13.45 29.11 10.13
N ARG A 279 13.72 27.84 10.53
CA ARG A 279 14.38 26.86 9.65
C ARG A 279 13.59 26.55 8.40
N VAL A 280 12.27 26.43 8.50
CA VAL A 280 11.39 26.22 7.34
C VAL A 280 11.46 27.41 6.38
N ALA A 281 11.49 28.64 6.89
CA ALA A 281 11.61 29.84 6.06
C ALA A 281 12.97 29.94 5.36
N HIS A 282 14.04 29.41 5.98
CA HIS A 282 15.42 29.48 5.48
C HIS A 282 15.98 28.12 5.07
N ARG A 283 15.09 27.18 4.65
CA ARG A 283 15.47 25.77 4.42
C ARG A 283 16.61 25.57 3.42
N GLU A 284 16.63 26.32 2.33
CA GLU A 284 17.65 26.18 1.29
C GLU A 284 19.04 26.63 1.81
N GLN A 285 19.08 27.77 2.53
CA GLN A 285 20.31 28.26 3.14
C GLN A 285 20.81 27.28 4.21
N LEU A 286 19.90 26.76 5.05
CA LEU A 286 20.24 25.78 6.07
C LEU A 286 20.77 24.49 5.41
N LYS A 287 20.10 23.99 4.36
CA LYS A 287 20.54 22.79 3.63
C LYS A 287 21.96 22.95 3.11
N ALA A 288 22.25 24.05 2.42
CA ALA A 288 23.58 24.32 1.91
C ALA A 288 24.66 24.36 3.02
N ARG A 289 24.35 24.95 4.18
CA ARG A 289 25.27 24.96 5.33
C ARG A 289 25.50 23.57 5.90
N LEU A 290 24.44 22.77 6.07
CA LEU A 290 24.55 21.40 6.59
C LEU A 290 25.34 20.51 5.61
N GLU A 291 25.10 20.60 4.32
CA GLU A 291 25.82 19.82 3.31
C GLU A 291 27.32 20.16 3.26
N ALA A 292 27.68 21.44 3.44
CA ALA A 292 29.09 21.82 3.54
C ALA A 292 29.79 21.17 4.76
N LEU A 293 29.10 20.99 5.87
CA LEU A 293 29.62 20.30 7.05
C LEU A 293 29.63 18.76 6.83
N LEU A 294 28.57 18.22 6.23
CA LEU A 294 28.42 16.80 5.98
C LEU A 294 29.44 16.28 4.93
N ALA A 295 29.94 17.15 4.05
CA ALA A 295 30.99 16.81 3.07
C ALA A 295 32.32 16.39 3.72
N MET A 296 32.52 16.60 5.02
CA MET A 296 33.75 16.26 5.76
C MET A 296 33.88 14.75 6.01
N GLN A 297 32.81 13.96 5.96
CA GLN A 297 32.79 12.54 6.26
C GLN A 297 31.79 11.79 5.35
N GLY A 298 31.94 10.47 5.24
CA GLY A 298 30.99 9.61 4.54
C GLY A 298 29.69 9.37 5.33
N ALA A 299 28.67 8.90 4.63
CA ALA A 299 27.32 8.69 5.17
C ALA A 299 27.29 7.73 6.37
N ASP A 300 28.07 6.63 6.34
CA ASP A 300 28.08 5.63 7.43
C ASP A 300 28.62 6.20 8.74
N GLU A 301 29.69 6.99 8.66
CA GLU A 301 30.25 7.67 9.85
C GLU A 301 29.28 8.71 10.38
N TRP A 302 28.66 9.50 9.52
CA TRP A 302 27.64 10.45 9.94
C TRP A 302 26.42 9.77 10.55
N GLN A 303 25.94 8.68 9.92
CA GLN A 303 24.83 7.90 10.49
C GLN A 303 25.12 7.45 11.91
N ARG A 304 26.30 6.87 12.14
CA ARG A 304 26.70 6.38 13.45
C ARG A 304 26.71 7.50 14.51
N ARG A 305 27.31 8.66 14.19
CA ARG A 305 27.41 9.80 15.08
C ARG A 305 26.07 10.48 15.36
N ILE A 306 25.33 10.80 14.31
CA ILE A 306 24.07 11.52 14.38
C ILE A 306 22.99 10.68 15.08
N THR A 307 22.92 9.37 14.76
CA THR A 307 22.02 8.44 15.46
C THR A 307 22.42 8.31 16.94
N GLY A 308 23.73 8.25 17.24
CA GLY A 308 24.24 8.21 18.61
C GLY A 308 23.87 9.46 19.44
N ALA A 309 23.67 10.60 18.78
CA ALA A 309 23.16 11.84 19.39
C ALA A 309 21.62 11.93 19.50
N GLY A 310 20.90 10.86 19.14
CA GLY A 310 19.43 10.79 19.22
C GLY A 310 18.69 11.50 18.07
N VAL A 311 19.37 11.75 16.96
CA VAL A 311 18.75 12.34 15.76
C VAL A 311 18.53 11.24 14.73
N PRO A 312 17.27 11.03 14.23
CA PRO A 312 17.00 10.05 13.20
C PRO A 312 17.72 10.38 11.89
N CYS A 313 18.53 9.45 11.40
CA CYS A 313 19.15 9.52 10.09
C CYS A 313 19.45 8.12 9.53
N GLY A 314 19.59 8.02 8.21
CA GLY A 314 19.92 6.76 7.56
C GLY A 314 20.21 6.91 6.08
N PRO A 315 20.91 5.93 5.46
CA PRO A 315 21.18 5.92 4.04
C PRO A 315 19.92 5.60 3.23
N ILE A 316 19.96 5.91 1.95
CA ILE A 316 18.95 5.42 1.00
C ILE A 316 19.41 4.02 0.56
N ASN A 317 18.67 3.02 0.98
CA ASN A 317 18.93 1.62 0.64
C ASN A 317 18.22 1.22 -0.67
N ASP A 318 18.84 0.33 -1.43
CA ASP A 318 18.14 -0.45 -2.43
C ASP A 318 17.31 -1.58 -1.79
N LEU A 319 16.53 -2.32 -2.58
CA LEU A 319 15.69 -3.40 -2.04
C LEU A 319 16.50 -4.52 -1.39
N ALA A 320 17.66 -4.90 -1.93
CA ALA A 320 18.50 -5.95 -1.35
C ALA A 320 19.02 -5.51 0.03
N GLN A 321 19.50 -4.27 0.14
CA GLN A 321 19.96 -3.68 1.40
C GLN A 321 18.80 -3.52 2.40
N ALA A 322 17.60 -3.15 1.95
CA ALA A 322 16.42 -3.02 2.81
C ALA A 322 15.99 -4.38 3.41
N PHE A 323 16.00 -5.45 2.61
CA PHE A 323 15.72 -6.81 3.09
C PHE A 323 16.79 -7.30 4.07
N ALA A 324 18.07 -7.08 3.76
CA ALA A 324 19.18 -7.43 4.66
C ALA A 324 19.09 -6.66 5.99
N LEU A 325 18.72 -5.38 5.96
CA LEU A 325 18.46 -4.59 7.17
C LEU A 325 17.30 -5.20 7.99
N ALA A 326 16.17 -5.53 7.35
CA ALA A 326 15.04 -6.14 8.05
C ALA A 326 15.42 -7.47 8.71
N GLU A 327 16.18 -8.32 8.03
CA GLU A 327 16.72 -9.57 8.60
C GLU A 327 17.65 -9.30 9.80
N SER A 328 18.56 -8.34 9.70
CA SER A 328 19.45 -7.96 10.78
C SER A 328 18.73 -7.45 12.05
N LEU A 329 17.52 -6.89 11.85
CA LEU A 329 16.63 -6.44 12.92
C LEU A 329 15.69 -7.56 13.43
N GLY A 330 15.78 -8.77 12.89
CA GLY A 330 14.96 -9.92 13.32
C GLY A 330 13.51 -9.87 12.82
N LEU A 331 13.20 -9.10 11.76
CA LEU A 331 11.84 -8.93 11.26
C LEU A 331 11.35 -10.07 10.34
N ALA A 332 12.23 -10.97 9.90
CA ALA A 332 11.91 -12.10 9.02
C ALA A 332 11.03 -11.70 7.81
N PRO A 333 11.50 -10.82 6.90
CA PRO A 333 10.66 -10.21 5.85
C PRO A 333 10.26 -11.16 4.72
N VAL A 334 10.86 -12.36 4.66
CA VAL A 334 10.63 -13.35 3.62
C VAL A 334 10.13 -14.66 4.21
N VAL A 335 9.13 -15.26 3.57
CA VAL A 335 8.65 -16.61 3.84
C VAL A 335 8.65 -17.42 2.54
N THR A 336 8.82 -18.72 2.63
CA THR A 336 8.72 -19.62 1.47
C THR A 336 7.46 -20.45 1.56
N VAL A 337 6.63 -20.40 0.54
CA VAL A 337 5.36 -21.12 0.47
C VAL A 337 5.38 -22.02 -0.78
N GLU A 338 5.31 -23.32 -0.59
CA GLU A 338 5.41 -24.33 -1.67
C GLU A 338 6.60 -24.09 -2.63
N GLY A 339 7.76 -23.75 -2.05
CA GLY A 339 8.99 -23.46 -2.80
C GLY A 339 9.07 -22.07 -3.43
N THR A 340 8.06 -21.22 -3.30
CA THR A 340 8.06 -19.85 -3.82
C THR A 340 8.36 -18.87 -2.68
N PRO A 341 9.48 -18.13 -2.71
CA PRO A 341 9.75 -17.03 -1.77
C PRO A 341 8.75 -15.89 -1.99
N THR A 342 8.24 -15.33 -0.89
CA THR A 342 7.31 -14.20 -0.92
C THR A 342 7.52 -13.29 0.29
N VAL A 343 7.07 -12.04 0.19
CA VAL A 343 7.15 -11.09 1.31
C VAL A 343 6.19 -11.53 2.42
N ALA A 344 6.67 -11.58 3.65
CA ALA A 344 5.87 -11.98 4.81
C ALA A 344 4.72 -11.01 5.08
N HIS A 345 3.68 -11.52 5.76
CA HIS A 345 2.58 -10.67 6.25
C HIS A 345 3.12 -9.65 7.26
N PRO A 346 2.78 -8.34 7.13
CA PRO A 346 3.42 -7.31 7.95
C PRO A 346 2.88 -7.22 9.40
N ILE A 347 1.75 -7.89 9.69
CA ILE A 347 1.10 -7.83 11.01
C ILE A 347 1.43 -9.10 11.80
N THR A 348 1.92 -8.94 13.03
CA THR A 348 2.13 -10.05 13.97
C THR A 348 1.02 -10.05 15.01
N LEU A 349 0.20 -11.10 15.01
CA LEU A 349 -0.81 -11.36 16.05
C LEU A 349 -0.26 -12.39 17.02
N SER A 350 -0.22 -12.06 18.31
CA SER A 350 0.42 -12.91 19.33
C SER A 350 -0.27 -14.26 19.57
N GLN A 351 -1.58 -14.34 19.29
CA GLN A 351 -2.38 -15.56 19.51
C GLN A 351 -2.74 -16.28 18.21
N THR A 352 -2.87 -15.53 17.12
CA THR A 352 -3.34 -16.03 15.82
C THR A 352 -2.44 -15.48 14.71
N PRO A 353 -1.16 -15.91 14.67
CA PRO A 353 -0.22 -15.42 13.66
C PRO A 353 -0.69 -15.72 12.25
N ALA A 354 -0.22 -14.96 11.27
CA ALA A 354 -0.49 -15.21 9.87
C ALA A 354 -0.06 -16.62 9.45
N THR A 355 -0.81 -17.23 8.55
CA THR A 355 -0.57 -18.59 8.05
C THR A 355 -0.27 -18.59 6.56
N TYR A 356 0.63 -19.47 6.13
CA TYR A 356 1.07 -19.60 4.74
C TYR A 356 0.81 -21.04 4.31
N ARG A 357 -0.34 -21.29 3.67
CA ARG A 357 -0.83 -22.64 3.36
C ARG A 357 -0.53 -23.04 1.93
N ASN A 358 -0.84 -22.14 1.00
CA ASN A 358 -0.73 -22.39 -0.43
C ASN A 358 0.10 -21.30 -1.10
N GLY A 359 0.97 -21.70 -2.03
CA GLY A 359 1.62 -20.76 -2.96
C GLY A 359 0.60 -20.11 -3.91
N PRO A 360 1.05 -19.18 -4.78
CA PRO A 360 0.18 -18.59 -5.79
C PRO A 360 -0.35 -19.71 -6.71
N PRO A 361 -1.68 -19.77 -6.94
CA PRO A 361 -2.30 -20.90 -7.64
C PRO A 361 -1.95 -20.89 -9.13
N ASP A 362 -1.82 -22.07 -9.73
CA ASP A 362 -1.79 -22.25 -11.17
C ASP A 362 -3.21 -22.05 -11.75
N LEU A 363 -3.28 -21.64 -13.02
CA LEU A 363 -4.57 -21.60 -13.71
C LEU A 363 -4.99 -23.04 -14.07
N PRO A 364 -6.19 -23.48 -13.67
CA PRO A 364 -6.66 -24.82 -14.03
C PRO A 364 -6.66 -25.01 -15.54
N SER A 365 -6.24 -26.18 -15.99
CA SER A 365 -6.41 -26.62 -17.38
C SER A 365 -7.90 -26.60 -17.72
N SER A 366 -8.28 -25.97 -18.81
CA SER A 366 -9.65 -25.89 -19.31
C SER A 366 -10.19 -27.25 -19.71
#